data_ee9202b568e205ab9190835fc9064bf3
#
_entry.id   ee9202b568e205ab9190835fc9064bf3
#
_cell.length_a   1.000
_cell.length_b   1.000
_cell.length_c   1.000
_cell.angle_alpha   90.00
_cell.angle_beta   90.00
_cell.angle_gamma   90.00
#
_symmetry.space_group_name_H-M   'P 1'
#
loop_
_entity.id
_entity.type
_entity.pdbx_description
1 polymer ?
#
loop_
_entity_poly.entity_id
_entity_poly.type
_entity_poly.pdbx_seq_one_letter_code
_entity_poly.pdbx_strand_id
1 'polypeptide(L)'
;LRFFKNLVVNSYLAGTAEPGVTEDNFAGRISAGWRDGLWDVSAFYKEVGDQFNPEVGFIKRKGIRHGYATLGAHPPVEMKWFYKLNPYSEIHYVTDLNSMMVTRTGSAALDFHLRDGGTLGVKAVSRFEKVDTPFSIGEDVTVDAGSYSFGEVIGFFRSNASLPFFTYVRFYSGTYFAGKKRTVSLNLAGRIGYRLTAQVSSNFNDIVYDNKNISANVYGIRVNYSHTTTIHSSAYVQYNSVSDEMVSNLRFNLIHSPLSDLFFVYLDRRYANSGESIDQAVVLKVTKLFNL
;
A
#
# COMPACT_ATOMS: atom_id res chain seq x y z
N LEU A 1 4.53 -23.40 -11.38
CA LEU A 1 3.83 -24.56 -11.99
C LEU A 1 2.32 -24.36 -11.89
N ARG A 2 1.59 -24.67 -12.92
CA ARG A 2 0.11 -24.61 -12.98
C ARG A 2 -0.44 -26.01 -13.13
N PHE A 3 -1.33 -26.41 -12.21
CA PHE A 3 -1.99 -27.72 -12.22
C PHE A 3 -3.50 -27.54 -12.26
N PHE A 4 -4.22 -28.50 -12.89
CA PHE A 4 -5.69 -28.55 -12.93
C PHE A 4 -6.36 -27.22 -13.34
N LYS A 5 -5.76 -26.44 -14.23
CA LYS A 5 -6.19 -25.11 -14.68
C LYS A 5 -6.29 -24.04 -13.59
N ASN A 6 -6.63 -24.40 -12.36
CA ASN A 6 -7.00 -23.51 -11.27
C ASN A 6 -5.96 -23.45 -10.16
N LEU A 7 -5.06 -24.44 -10.04
CA LEU A 7 -4.01 -24.51 -9.03
C LEU A 7 -2.69 -23.95 -9.57
N VAL A 8 -2.14 -22.97 -8.87
CA VAL A 8 -0.81 -22.42 -9.14
C VAL A 8 0.08 -22.66 -7.94
N VAL A 9 1.25 -23.25 -8.16
CA VAL A 9 2.27 -23.44 -7.13
C VAL A 9 3.54 -22.72 -7.55
N ASN A 10 4.08 -21.89 -6.67
CA ASN A 10 5.34 -21.18 -6.88
C ASN A 10 6.25 -21.42 -5.68
N SER A 11 7.53 -21.58 -5.95
CA SER A 11 8.56 -21.66 -4.91
C SER A 11 9.85 -21.02 -5.39
N TYR A 12 10.62 -20.51 -4.45
CA TYR A 12 12.00 -20.12 -4.67
C TYR A 12 12.82 -20.40 -3.43
N LEU A 13 14.11 -20.60 -3.62
CA LEU A 13 15.14 -20.63 -2.61
C LEU A 13 16.31 -19.79 -3.08
N ALA A 14 16.84 -18.95 -2.24
CA ALA A 14 17.98 -18.09 -2.49
C ALA A 14 18.95 -18.17 -1.30
N GLY A 15 20.23 -18.10 -1.58
CA GLY A 15 21.29 -18.04 -0.56
C GLY A 15 22.24 -16.89 -0.87
N THR A 16 22.89 -16.37 0.16
CA THR A 16 24.01 -15.41 0.06
C THR A 16 25.26 -16.04 0.63
N ALA A 17 26.40 -15.72 0.05
CA ALA A 17 27.70 -16.20 0.50
C ALA A 17 28.56 -15.00 0.90
N GLU A 18 28.82 -14.86 2.18
CA GLU A 18 29.68 -13.82 2.74
C GLU A 18 30.77 -14.47 3.60
N PRO A 19 32.02 -13.93 3.64
CA PRO A 19 33.06 -14.43 4.50
C PRO A 19 32.65 -14.46 5.97
N GLY A 20 32.75 -15.62 6.62
CA GLY A 20 32.40 -15.80 8.03
C GLY A 20 30.92 -16.05 8.32
N VAL A 21 30.05 -16.07 7.33
CA VAL A 21 28.62 -16.37 7.46
C VAL A 21 28.35 -17.80 6.98
N THR A 22 27.97 -18.68 7.89
CA THR A 22 27.74 -20.11 7.60
C THR A 22 26.30 -20.56 7.86
N GLU A 23 25.53 -19.79 8.61
CA GLU A 23 24.16 -20.13 9.03
C GLU A 23 23.21 -18.99 8.72
N ASP A 24 21.92 -19.29 8.59
CA ASP A 24 20.83 -18.33 8.39
C ASP A 24 21.02 -17.33 7.22
N ASN A 25 21.79 -17.76 6.19
CA ASN A 25 22.11 -16.97 5.01
C ASN A 25 21.21 -17.28 3.81
N PHE A 26 20.02 -17.78 4.04
CA PHE A 26 19.07 -18.15 3.00
C PHE A 26 17.73 -17.44 3.12
N ALA A 27 16.99 -17.38 2.02
CA ALA A 27 15.58 -17.01 1.98
C ALA A 27 14.81 -17.96 1.07
N GLY A 28 13.67 -18.43 1.52
CA GLY A 28 12.83 -19.34 0.78
C GLY A 28 11.35 -19.01 0.91
N ARG A 29 10.58 -19.36 -0.11
CA ARG A 29 9.12 -19.26 -0.10
C ARG A 29 8.52 -20.39 -0.91
N ILE A 30 7.44 -20.96 -0.39
CA ILE A 30 6.52 -21.82 -1.12
C ILE A 30 5.12 -21.23 -1.02
N SER A 31 4.38 -21.22 -2.11
CA SER A 31 3.01 -20.74 -2.15
C SER A 31 2.16 -21.60 -3.06
N ALA A 32 0.90 -21.78 -2.67
CA ALA A 32 -0.12 -22.43 -3.47
C ALA A 32 -1.37 -21.56 -3.52
N GLY A 33 -2.04 -21.52 -4.66
CA GLY A 33 -3.28 -20.78 -4.83
C GLY A 33 -4.22 -21.52 -5.77
N TRP A 34 -5.48 -21.58 -5.36
CA TRP A 34 -6.58 -22.08 -6.14
C TRP A 34 -7.55 -20.94 -6.44
N ARG A 35 -7.90 -20.78 -7.71
CA ARG A 35 -8.91 -19.82 -8.12
C ARG A 35 -9.80 -20.41 -9.21
N ASP A 36 -11.10 -20.39 -8.94
CA ASP A 36 -12.15 -20.77 -9.91
C ASP A 36 -13.27 -19.72 -9.96
N GLY A 37 -14.43 -20.07 -10.49
CA GLY A 37 -15.57 -19.15 -10.58
C GLY A 37 -16.20 -18.78 -9.23
N LEU A 38 -16.00 -19.59 -8.21
CA LEU A 38 -16.58 -19.39 -6.88
C LEU A 38 -15.53 -19.13 -5.80
N TRP A 39 -14.41 -19.85 -5.81
CA TRP A 39 -13.43 -19.87 -4.74
C TRP A 39 -12.13 -19.17 -5.13
N ASP A 40 -11.56 -18.43 -4.17
CA ASP A 40 -10.21 -17.88 -4.22
C ASP A 40 -9.50 -18.20 -2.90
N VAL A 41 -8.64 -19.21 -2.94
CA VAL A 41 -7.92 -19.72 -1.77
C VAL A 41 -6.44 -19.66 -2.06
N SER A 42 -5.66 -19.09 -1.17
CA SER A 42 -4.21 -19.16 -1.29
C SER A 42 -3.51 -19.21 0.06
N ALA A 43 -2.32 -19.82 0.06
CA ALA A 43 -1.46 -19.85 1.22
C ALA A 43 0.00 -19.73 0.78
N PHE A 44 0.84 -19.20 1.66
CA PHE A 44 2.28 -19.30 1.52
C PHE A 44 2.97 -19.46 2.88
N TYR A 45 4.14 -20.06 2.82
CA TYR A 45 5.14 -20.00 3.87
C TYR A 45 6.42 -19.40 3.30
N LYS A 46 7.01 -18.48 4.06
CA LYS A 46 8.27 -17.81 3.72
C LYS A 46 9.17 -17.80 4.95
N GLU A 47 10.44 -18.10 4.76
CA GLU A 47 11.49 -17.94 5.77
C GLU A 47 12.60 -17.06 5.22
N VAL A 48 13.12 -16.17 6.04
CA VAL A 48 14.26 -15.31 5.72
C VAL A 48 15.20 -15.38 6.89
N GLY A 49 16.37 -15.91 6.66
CA GLY A 49 17.43 -16.02 7.66
C GLY A 49 17.90 -14.64 8.12
N ASP A 50 18.45 -14.59 9.30
CA ASP A 50 18.93 -13.35 9.92
C ASP A 50 20.17 -12.80 9.18
N GLN A 51 21.03 -13.69 8.69
CA GLN A 51 22.25 -13.38 7.96
C GLN A 51 22.05 -13.28 6.45
N PHE A 52 20.84 -13.48 5.93
CA PHE A 52 20.59 -13.36 4.52
C PHE A 52 20.72 -11.90 4.05
N ASN A 53 21.66 -11.61 3.15
CA ASN A 53 21.99 -10.25 2.70
C ASN A 53 22.19 -10.17 1.18
N PRO A 54 21.11 -9.99 0.39
CA PRO A 54 21.24 -9.76 -1.05
C PRO A 54 21.70 -8.34 -1.32
N GLU A 55 22.88 -8.18 -1.90
CA GLU A 55 23.46 -6.87 -2.21
C GLU A 55 22.65 -6.07 -3.26
N VAL A 56 21.94 -6.78 -4.14
CA VAL A 56 21.17 -6.18 -5.25
C VAL A 56 19.66 -6.13 -4.98
N GLY A 57 19.23 -6.40 -3.75
CA GLY A 57 17.82 -6.48 -3.39
C GLY A 57 17.50 -5.82 -2.04
N PHE A 58 16.24 -5.43 -1.86
CA PHE A 58 15.75 -4.91 -0.60
C PHE A 58 14.96 -5.99 0.15
N ILE A 59 15.35 -6.25 1.40
CA ILE A 59 14.62 -7.11 2.33
C ILE A 59 14.01 -6.25 3.42
N LYS A 60 12.68 -6.30 3.50
CA LYS A 60 11.93 -5.52 4.49
C LYS A 60 12.18 -6.01 5.93
N ARG A 61 12.39 -7.31 6.13
CA ARG A 61 12.58 -7.92 7.45
C ARG A 61 13.35 -9.24 7.33
N LYS A 62 14.39 -9.40 8.11
CA LYS A 62 15.21 -10.61 8.25
C LYS A 62 14.87 -11.34 9.56
N GLY A 63 15.39 -12.54 9.74
CA GLY A 63 15.20 -13.34 10.96
C GLY A 63 13.75 -13.73 11.22
N ILE A 64 12.97 -14.03 10.16
CA ILE A 64 11.53 -14.29 10.29
C ILE A 64 11.05 -15.52 9.55
N ARG A 65 9.97 -16.11 10.09
CA ARG A 65 9.07 -17.04 9.42
C ARG A 65 7.72 -16.38 9.24
N HIS A 66 7.15 -16.47 8.06
CA HIS A 66 5.89 -15.80 7.73
C HIS A 66 4.94 -16.77 7.04
N GLY A 67 3.89 -17.16 7.75
CA GLY A 67 2.73 -17.86 7.23
C GLY A 67 1.64 -16.90 6.79
N TYR A 68 1.00 -17.19 5.68
CA TYR A 68 -0.16 -16.46 5.16
C TYR A 68 -1.19 -17.43 4.62
N ALA A 69 -2.45 -17.13 4.84
CA ALA A 69 -3.55 -17.82 4.18
C ALA A 69 -4.69 -16.84 3.90
N THR A 70 -5.41 -17.06 2.80
CA THR A 70 -6.65 -16.37 2.48
C THR A 70 -7.68 -17.36 1.98
N LEU A 71 -8.94 -17.11 2.33
CA LEU A 71 -10.12 -17.81 1.85
C LEU A 71 -11.13 -16.77 1.40
N GLY A 72 -11.46 -16.78 0.13
CA GLY A 72 -12.47 -15.92 -0.47
C GLY A 72 -13.46 -16.70 -1.30
N ALA A 73 -14.65 -16.14 -1.46
CA ALA A 73 -15.67 -16.66 -2.36
C ALA A 73 -16.27 -15.52 -3.18
N HIS A 74 -16.81 -15.87 -4.36
CA HIS A 74 -17.39 -14.94 -5.32
C HIS A 74 -18.79 -15.38 -5.76
N PRO A 75 -19.73 -15.65 -4.82
CA PRO A 75 -21.06 -16.07 -5.20
C PRO A 75 -21.76 -15.00 -6.04
N PRO A 76 -22.32 -15.37 -7.20
CA PRO A 76 -23.23 -14.48 -7.90
C PRO A 76 -24.51 -14.30 -7.09
N VAL A 77 -25.04 -13.09 -7.10
CA VAL A 77 -26.30 -12.77 -6.40
C VAL A 77 -27.22 -11.99 -7.33
N GLU A 78 -28.50 -12.40 -7.36
CA GLU A 78 -29.53 -11.71 -8.11
C GLU A 78 -30.28 -10.74 -7.24
N MET A 79 -29.64 -9.62 -6.91
CA MET A 79 -30.23 -8.53 -6.13
C MET A 79 -30.39 -7.26 -6.97
N LYS A 80 -31.35 -6.40 -6.61
CA LYS A 80 -31.63 -5.17 -7.35
C LYS A 80 -30.40 -4.26 -7.50
N TRP A 81 -29.57 -4.16 -6.46
CA TRP A 81 -28.48 -3.18 -6.36
C TRP A 81 -27.10 -3.76 -6.63
N PHE A 82 -26.88 -5.06 -6.33
CA PHE A 82 -25.59 -5.72 -6.54
C PHE A 82 -25.74 -7.01 -7.32
N TYR A 83 -24.65 -7.36 -8.01
CA TYR A 83 -24.61 -8.57 -8.82
C TYR A 83 -23.59 -9.60 -8.30
N LYS A 84 -22.75 -9.22 -7.32
CA LYS A 84 -21.72 -10.11 -6.79
C LYS A 84 -21.38 -9.71 -5.36
N LEU A 85 -21.21 -10.71 -4.49
CA LEU A 85 -20.64 -10.61 -3.17
C LEU A 85 -19.24 -11.22 -3.16
N ASN A 86 -18.34 -10.64 -2.36
CA ASN A 86 -17.02 -11.21 -2.11
C ASN A 86 -16.79 -11.26 -0.59
N PRO A 87 -17.26 -12.28 0.12
CA PRO A 87 -16.78 -12.58 1.46
C PRO A 87 -15.34 -13.11 1.37
N TYR A 88 -14.44 -12.60 2.21
CA TYR A 88 -13.09 -13.14 2.31
C TYR A 88 -12.52 -12.95 3.69
N SER A 89 -11.58 -13.82 4.03
CA SER A 89 -10.77 -13.73 5.23
C SER A 89 -9.30 -13.95 4.89
N GLU A 90 -8.43 -13.33 5.65
CA GLU A 90 -6.99 -13.49 5.50
C GLU A 90 -6.30 -13.49 6.85
N ILE A 91 -5.20 -14.21 6.94
CA ILE A 91 -4.35 -14.23 8.12
C ILE A 91 -2.88 -14.14 7.69
N HIS A 92 -2.13 -13.26 8.37
CA HIS A 92 -0.68 -13.21 8.38
C HIS A 92 -0.20 -13.58 9.76
N TYR A 93 0.75 -14.49 9.85
CA TYR A 93 1.36 -14.93 11.09
C TYR A 93 2.87 -14.90 10.93
N VAL A 94 3.54 -14.05 11.68
CA VAL A 94 4.99 -13.84 11.60
C VAL A 94 5.61 -14.17 12.95
N THR A 95 6.61 -15.03 12.93
CA THR A 95 7.46 -15.32 14.08
C THR A 95 8.90 -14.92 13.79
N ASP A 96 9.71 -14.81 14.84
CA ASP A 96 11.16 -14.90 14.73
C ASP A 96 11.61 -16.33 14.43
N LEU A 97 12.93 -16.55 14.31
CA LEU A 97 13.50 -17.89 14.07
C LEU A 97 13.35 -18.82 15.27
N ASN A 98 13.11 -18.28 16.48
CA ASN A 98 12.82 -19.03 17.70
C ASN A 98 11.33 -19.38 17.85
N SER A 99 10.53 -19.14 16.81
CA SER A 99 9.09 -19.40 16.79
C SER A 99 8.27 -18.51 17.74
N MET A 100 8.83 -17.43 18.26
CA MET A 100 8.08 -16.44 19.03
C MET A 100 7.27 -15.53 18.10
N MET A 101 5.99 -15.37 18.39
CA MET A 101 5.11 -14.52 17.60
C MET A 101 5.54 -13.04 17.68
N VAL A 102 5.76 -12.42 16.53
CA VAL A 102 6.17 -11.01 16.40
C VAL A 102 5.04 -10.17 15.83
N THR A 103 4.35 -10.69 14.83
CA THR A 103 3.22 -9.99 14.19
C THR A 103 2.15 -11.01 13.82
N ARG A 104 0.90 -10.69 14.10
CA ARG A 104 -0.26 -11.40 13.58
C ARG A 104 -1.28 -10.38 13.08
N THR A 105 -1.78 -10.57 11.87
CA THR A 105 -2.92 -9.81 11.35
C THR A 105 -3.94 -10.79 10.83
N GLY A 106 -5.14 -10.76 11.40
CA GLY A 106 -6.30 -11.49 10.91
C GLY A 106 -7.36 -10.51 10.43
N SER A 107 -8.06 -10.83 9.36
CA SER A 107 -9.19 -10.01 8.90
C SER A 107 -10.29 -10.83 8.27
N ALA A 108 -11.52 -10.31 8.37
CA ALA A 108 -12.68 -10.80 7.65
C ALA A 108 -13.35 -9.61 6.98
N ALA A 109 -13.82 -9.81 5.75
CA ALA A 109 -14.37 -8.74 4.94
C ALA A 109 -15.54 -9.22 4.07
N LEU A 110 -16.38 -8.29 3.68
CA LEU A 110 -17.45 -8.50 2.74
C LEU A 110 -17.53 -7.30 1.80
N ASP A 111 -17.32 -7.56 0.51
CA ASP A 111 -17.44 -6.57 -0.55
C ASP A 111 -18.71 -6.82 -1.38
N PHE A 112 -19.39 -5.74 -1.74
CA PHE A 112 -20.58 -5.71 -2.57
C PHE A 112 -20.27 -5.00 -3.88
N HIS A 113 -20.36 -5.72 -4.99
CA HIS A 113 -20.20 -5.14 -6.31
C HIS A 113 -21.54 -4.65 -6.85
N LEU A 114 -21.62 -3.34 -7.04
CA LEU A 114 -22.83 -2.67 -7.50
C LEU A 114 -23.01 -2.81 -9.00
N ARG A 115 -24.26 -2.80 -9.47
CA ARG A 115 -24.56 -2.92 -10.91
C ARG A 115 -24.13 -1.70 -11.73
N ASP A 116 -23.92 -0.55 -11.10
CA ASP A 116 -23.35 0.64 -11.74
C ASP A 116 -21.81 0.58 -11.89
N GLY A 117 -21.17 -0.49 -11.42
CA GLY A 117 -19.72 -0.70 -11.45
C GLY A 117 -19.00 -0.17 -10.21
N GLY A 118 -19.73 0.35 -9.22
CA GLY A 118 -19.18 0.72 -7.92
C GLY A 118 -18.92 -0.49 -7.02
N THR A 119 -18.27 -0.27 -5.89
CA THR A 119 -18.04 -1.28 -4.85
C THR A 119 -18.15 -0.61 -3.49
N LEU A 120 -18.84 -1.24 -2.58
CA LEU A 120 -18.79 -0.89 -1.16
C LEU A 120 -18.40 -2.12 -0.36
N GLY A 121 -17.80 -1.94 0.81
CA GLY A 121 -17.39 -3.06 1.62
C GLY A 121 -17.11 -2.68 3.06
N VAL A 122 -17.05 -3.72 3.89
CA VAL A 122 -16.68 -3.65 5.29
C VAL A 122 -15.64 -4.71 5.60
N LYS A 123 -14.64 -4.35 6.41
CA LYS A 123 -13.56 -5.24 6.83
C LYS A 123 -13.31 -5.04 8.32
N ALA A 124 -13.30 -6.12 9.08
CA ALA A 124 -12.81 -6.15 10.46
C ALA A 124 -11.39 -6.69 10.48
N VAL A 125 -10.51 -6.05 11.22
CA VAL A 125 -9.09 -6.41 11.32
C VAL A 125 -8.71 -6.55 12.78
N SER A 126 -7.99 -7.61 13.12
CA SER A 126 -7.35 -7.83 14.41
C SER A 126 -5.84 -7.93 14.20
N ARG A 127 -5.07 -7.22 15.01
CA ARG A 127 -3.61 -7.17 14.94
C ARG A 127 -2.99 -7.53 16.28
N PHE A 128 -1.87 -8.20 16.22
CA PHE A 128 -0.92 -8.33 17.30
C PHE A 128 0.43 -7.85 16.78
N GLU A 129 1.11 -7.02 17.56
CA GLU A 129 2.45 -6.51 17.22
C GLU A 129 3.31 -6.52 18.49
N LYS A 130 4.49 -7.13 18.38
CA LYS A 130 5.55 -7.04 19.38
C LYS A 130 6.46 -5.87 18.99
N VAL A 131 6.54 -4.88 19.85
CA VAL A 131 7.42 -3.72 19.71
C VAL A 131 8.67 -3.99 20.53
N ASP A 132 9.80 -4.18 19.88
CA ASP A 132 11.08 -4.42 20.56
C ASP A 132 11.78 -3.12 20.96
N THR A 133 11.57 -2.03 20.21
CA THR A 133 12.18 -0.73 20.46
C THR A 133 11.10 0.35 20.47
N PRO A 134 11.05 1.22 21.49
CA PRO A 134 10.10 2.33 21.54
C PRO A 134 10.19 3.21 20.28
N PHE A 135 9.06 3.73 19.83
CA PHE A 135 9.00 4.68 18.72
C PHE A 135 7.98 5.78 18.96
N SER A 136 8.19 6.95 18.35
CA SER A 136 7.32 8.10 18.54
C SER A 136 6.23 8.18 17.47
N ILE A 137 5.04 8.61 17.91
CA ILE A 137 3.92 9.01 17.07
C ILE A 137 3.76 10.52 17.20
N GLY A 138 4.22 11.28 16.20
CA GLY A 138 4.34 12.74 16.33
C GLY A 138 5.45 13.12 17.30
N GLU A 139 5.37 14.33 17.86
CA GLU A 139 6.43 14.88 18.71
C GLU A 139 6.31 14.45 20.18
N ASP A 140 5.09 14.22 20.67
CA ASP A 140 4.79 14.13 22.10
C ASP A 140 4.34 12.75 22.60
N VAL A 141 4.22 11.75 21.72
CA VAL A 141 3.70 10.44 22.08
C VAL A 141 4.65 9.34 21.69
N THR A 142 5.01 8.50 22.65
CA THR A 142 5.87 7.33 22.45
C THR A 142 5.08 6.06 22.72
N VAL A 143 5.21 5.09 21.82
CA VAL A 143 4.78 3.72 22.03
C VAL A 143 5.95 2.95 22.63
N ASP A 144 5.80 2.45 23.82
CA ASP A 144 6.84 1.70 24.53
C ASP A 144 7.06 0.32 23.93
N ALA A 145 8.21 -0.28 24.26
CA ALA A 145 8.45 -1.68 23.98
C ALA A 145 7.42 -2.56 24.71
N GLY A 146 6.86 -3.56 24.02
CA GLY A 146 5.82 -4.39 24.60
C GLY A 146 5.04 -5.19 23.56
N SER A 147 4.03 -5.89 24.01
CA SER A 147 3.13 -6.68 23.15
C SER A 147 1.75 -6.05 23.13
N TYR A 148 1.26 -5.73 21.95
CA TYR A 148 0.00 -5.02 21.75
C TYR A 148 -0.97 -5.84 20.91
N SER A 149 -2.23 -5.88 21.35
CA SER A 149 -3.33 -6.42 20.57
C SER A 149 -4.35 -5.32 20.34
N PHE A 150 -4.66 -5.05 19.08
CA PHE A 150 -5.58 -3.99 18.69
C PHE A 150 -6.33 -4.36 17.43
N GLY A 151 -7.41 -3.65 17.14
CA GLY A 151 -8.24 -3.94 16.00
C GLY A 151 -9.03 -2.74 15.51
N GLU A 152 -9.46 -2.84 14.28
CA GLU A 152 -10.19 -1.78 13.60
C GLU A 152 -11.29 -2.35 12.69
N VAL A 153 -12.30 -1.54 12.45
CA VAL A 153 -13.30 -1.76 11.41
C VAL A 153 -13.09 -0.72 10.33
N ILE A 154 -13.12 -1.19 9.09
CA ILE A 154 -12.91 -0.41 7.89
C ILE A 154 -14.18 -0.47 7.06
N GLY A 155 -14.79 0.66 6.75
CA GLY A 155 -15.82 0.79 5.73
C GLY A 155 -15.26 1.50 4.51
N PHE A 156 -15.67 1.11 3.31
CA PHE A 156 -15.26 1.82 2.11
C PHE A 156 -16.35 1.86 1.04
N PHE A 157 -16.27 2.89 0.23
CA PHE A 157 -17.03 3.03 -1.00
C PHE A 157 -16.11 3.48 -2.13
N ARG A 158 -16.22 2.84 -3.26
CA ARG A 158 -15.57 3.21 -4.51
C ARG A 158 -16.63 3.28 -5.60
N SER A 159 -16.76 4.43 -6.24
CA SER A 159 -17.62 4.59 -7.41
C SER A 159 -17.02 3.91 -8.64
N ASN A 160 -17.79 3.80 -9.70
CA ASN A 160 -17.30 3.30 -10.98
C ASN A 160 -16.21 4.22 -11.53
N ALA A 161 -14.99 3.68 -11.70
CA ALA A 161 -13.83 4.41 -12.20
C ALA A 161 -13.92 4.79 -13.69
N SER A 162 -14.92 4.30 -14.43
CA SER A 162 -15.18 4.68 -15.82
C SER A 162 -15.92 6.02 -15.94
N LEU A 163 -16.53 6.49 -14.87
CA LEU A 163 -17.24 7.77 -14.85
C LEU A 163 -16.27 8.94 -14.98
N PRO A 164 -16.72 10.08 -15.57
CA PRO A 164 -15.93 11.31 -15.61
C PRO A 164 -15.49 11.80 -14.23
N PHE A 165 -16.34 11.60 -13.21
CA PHE A 165 -16.03 11.85 -11.81
C PHE A 165 -16.13 10.53 -11.04
N PHE A 166 -15.09 10.20 -10.31
CA PHE A 166 -15.06 9.01 -9.47
C PHE A 166 -14.43 9.29 -8.12
N THR A 167 -14.87 8.52 -7.12
CA THR A 167 -14.44 8.70 -5.75
C THR A 167 -14.08 7.38 -5.11
N TYR A 168 -13.18 7.46 -4.13
CA TYR A 168 -12.87 6.39 -3.21
C TYR A 168 -12.79 6.95 -1.79
N VAL A 169 -13.69 6.51 -0.93
CA VAL A 169 -13.77 6.91 0.47
C VAL A 169 -13.52 5.69 1.32
N ARG A 170 -12.70 5.85 2.36
CA ARG A 170 -12.53 4.85 3.43
C ARG A 170 -12.70 5.52 4.77
N PHE A 171 -13.31 4.79 5.66
CA PHE A 171 -13.42 5.12 7.06
C PHE A 171 -12.83 3.99 7.89
N TYR A 172 -11.95 4.33 8.83
CA TYR A 172 -11.34 3.42 9.77
C TYR A 172 -11.68 3.86 11.17
N SER A 173 -12.03 2.93 12.05
CA SER A 173 -12.24 3.21 13.47
C SER A 173 -11.83 2.00 14.28
N GLY A 174 -11.02 2.23 15.31
CA GLY A 174 -10.59 1.14 16.18
C GLY A 174 -9.56 1.57 17.20
N THR A 175 -8.91 0.57 17.77
CA THR A 175 -7.78 0.75 18.67
C THR A 175 -6.47 0.81 17.86
N TYR A 176 -5.47 1.45 18.41
CA TYR A 176 -4.14 1.60 17.82
C TYR A 176 -3.08 1.55 18.93
N PHE A 177 -2.38 0.41 19.03
CA PHE A 177 -1.59 0.06 20.21
C PHE A 177 -2.44 0.18 21.48
N ALA A 178 -2.05 1.04 22.45
CA ALA A 178 -2.82 1.31 23.66
C ALA A 178 -3.82 2.47 23.50
N GLY A 179 -3.88 3.11 22.32
CA GLY A 179 -4.75 4.25 22.03
C GLY A 179 -5.95 3.91 21.14
N LYS A 180 -6.56 4.94 20.60
CA LYS A 180 -7.66 4.87 19.64
C LYS A 180 -7.29 5.64 18.38
N LYS A 181 -7.77 5.17 17.23
CA LYS A 181 -7.54 5.81 15.93
C LYS A 181 -8.82 5.88 15.13
N ARG A 182 -9.06 7.03 14.52
CA ARG A 182 -10.05 7.23 13.47
C ARG A 182 -9.36 7.81 12.25
N THR A 183 -9.67 7.29 11.07
CA THR A 183 -9.12 7.80 9.83
C THR A 183 -10.24 7.92 8.80
N VAL A 184 -10.28 9.05 8.12
CA VAL A 184 -11.08 9.24 6.91
C VAL A 184 -10.14 9.49 5.75
N SER A 185 -10.14 8.59 4.77
CA SER A 185 -9.40 8.76 3.52
C SER A 185 -10.38 9.09 2.40
N LEU A 186 -10.16 10.19 1.73
CA LEU A 186 -10.93 10.65 0.59
C LEU A 186 -10.02 10.76 -0.63
N ASN A 187 -10.49 10.23 -1.74
CA ASN A 187 -9.86 10.39 -3.04
C ASN A 187 -10.95 10.74 -4.06
N LEU A 188 -10.87 11.93 -4.61
CA LEU A 188 -11.76 12.42 -5.66
C LEU A 188 -10.95 12.61 -6.93
N ALA A 189 -11.44 12.08 -8.05
CA ALA A 189 -10.78 12.29 -9.32
C ALA A 189 -11.80 12.65 -10.40
N GLY A 190 -11.40 13.53 -11.29
CA GLY A 190 -12.19 13.98 -12.43
C GLY A 190 -11.40 13.88 -13.72
N ARG A 191 -12.08 13.47 -14.80
CA ARG A 191 -11.57 13.47 -16.18
C ARG A 191 -12.33 14.49 -17.00
N ILE A 192 -11.61 15.41 -17.61
CA ILE A 192 -12.17 16.41 -18.50
C ILE A 192 -11.67 16.12 -19.91
N GLY A 193 -12.55 15.52 -20.70
CA GLY A 193 -12.19 14.95 -21.99
C GLY A 193 -11.15 13.82 -21.82
N TYR A 194 -10.31 13.65 -22.84
CA TYR A 194 -9.25 12.63 -22.87
C TYR A 194 -7.87 13.18 -22.43
N ARG A 195 -7.78 14.48 -22.19
CA ARG A 195 -6.50 15.16 -21.94
C ARG A 195 -6.22 15.44 -20.49
N LEU A 196 -7.23 15.80 -19.71
CA LEU A 196 -7.03 16.28 -18.35
C LEU A 196 -7.60 15.29 -17.32
N THR A 197 -6.76 14.90 -16.37
CA THR A 197 -7.20 14.22 -15.16
C THR A 197 -6.72 15.01 -13.95
N ALA A 198 -7.64 15.38 -13.08
CA ALA A 198 -7.34 16.01 -11.79
C ALA A 198 -7.78 15.09 -10.64
N GLN A 199 -6.99 15.05 -9.58
CA GLN A 199 -7.23 14.24 -8.41
C GLN A 199 -6.93 15.03 -7.15
N VAL A 200 -7.82 14.95 -6.17
CA VAL A 200 -7.61 15.46 -4.80
C VAL A 200 -7.67 14.29 -3.85
N SER A 201 -6.70 14.20 -2.96
CA SER A 201 -6.64 13.19 -1.91
C SER A 201 -6.51 13.87 -0.54
N SER A 202 -7.19 13.30 0.45
CA SER A 202 -7.07 13.74 1.85
C SER A 202 -7.11 12.54 2.76
N ASN A 203 -6.20 12.50 3.73
CA ASN A 203 -6.20 11.54 4.82
C ASN A 203 -6.27 12.32 6.13
N PHE A 204 -7.40 12.21 6.83
CA PHE A 204 -7.61 12.78 8.14
C PHE A 204 -7.39 11.67 9.16
N ASN A 205 -6.39 11.82 10.01
CA ASN A 205 -6.08 10.85 11.06
C ASN A 205 -6.17 11.53 12.41
N ASP A 206 -7.09 11.05 13.24
CA ASP A 206 -7.20 11.43 14.63
C ASP A 206 -6.79 10.26 15.51
N ILE A 207 -5.75 10.44 16.29
CA ILE A 207 -5.21 9.44 17.21
C ILE A 207 -5.31 10.00 18.62
N VAL A 208 -5.94 9.24 19.51
CA VAL A 208 -5.98 9.53 20.93
C VAL A 208 -5.10 8.50 21.63
N TYR A 209 -4.02 8.94 22.22
CA TYR A 209 -3.07 8.08 22.91
C TYR A 209 -2.62 8.76 24.20
N ASP A 210 -2.73 8.07 25.33
CA ASP A 210 -2.37 8.60 26.66
C ASP A 210 -2.98 10.00 26.93
N ASN A 211 -4.29 10.14 26.66
CA ASN A 211 -5.06 11.39 26.79
C ASN A 211 -4.55 12.57 25.91
N LYS A 212 -3.64 12.33 24.99
CA LYS A 212 -3.20 13.31 23.99
C LYS A 212 -3.92 13.06 22.67
N ASN A 213 -4.29 14.13 22.00
CA ASN A 213 -4.90 14.11 20.68
C ASN A 213 -3.86 14.49 19.63
N ILE A 214 -3.64 13.61 18.68
CA ILE A 214 -2.72 13.82 17.56
C ILE A 214 -3.54 13.84 16.28
N SER A 215 -3.48 14.94 15.54
CA SER A 215 -4.03 15.05 14.19
C SER A 215 -2.91 14.96 13.17
N ALA A 216 -2.91 13.88 12.38
CA ALA A 216 -1.90 13.64 11.35
C ALA A 216 -2.56 13.64 9.96
N ASN A 217 -2.67 14.83 9.36
CA ASN A 217 -3.41 15.01 8.12
C ASN A 217 -2.47 15.13 6.93
N VAL A 218 -2.84 14.50 5.82
CA VAL A 218 -2.10 14.59 4.56
C VAL A 218 -3.07 14.98 3.45
N TYR A 219 -2.72 16.00 2.71
CA TYR A 219 -3.49 16.51 1.57
C TYR A 219 -2.67 16.41 0.31
N GLY A 220 -3.28 16.02 -0.79
CA GLY A 220 -2.59 15.91 -2.07
C GLY A 220 -3.46 16.37 -3.23
N ILE A 221 -2.85 17.04 -4.19
CA ILE A 221 -3.47 17.42 -5.47
C ILE A 221 -2.56 16.90 -6.57
N ARG A 222 -3.14 16.22 -7.55
CA ARG A 222 -2.45 15.74 -8.74
C ARG A 222 -3.21 16.18 -9.99
N VAL A 223 -2.50 16.70 -10.93
CA VAL A 223 -3.02 17.06 -12.25
C VAL A 223 -2.15 16.40 -13.30
N ASN A 224 -2.76 15.67 -14.24
CA ASN A 224 -2.09 15.12 -15.41
C ASN A 224 -2.73 15.70 -16.66
N TYR A 225 -1.91 16.21 -17.56
CA TYR A 225 -2.34 16.77 -18.82
C TYR A 225 -1.59 16.16 -19.99
N SER A 226 -2.34 15.58 -20.93
CA SER A 226 -1.81 15.04 -22.19
C SER A 226 -2.00 16.06 -23.28
N HIS A 227 -0.93 16.78 -23.64
CA HIS A 227 -0.93 17.77 -24.73
C HIS A 227 -1.21 17.09 -26.07
N THR A 228 -0.49 16.00 -26.30
CA THR A 228 -0.60 15.07 -27.44
C THR A 228 -0.48 13.63 -26.97
N THR A 229 -0.46 12.69 -27.89
CA THR A 229 -0.14 11.28 -27.61
C THR A 229 1.32 11.06 -27.18
N THR A 230 2.17 12.05 -27.41
CA THR A 230 3.62 11.96 -27.16
C THR A 230 4.11 12.99 -26.14
N ILE A 231 3.29 13.97 -25.74
CA ILE A 231 3.68 15.01 -24.79
C ILE A 231 2.74 14.99 -23.58
N HIS A 232 3.31 14.76 -22.41
CA HIS A 232 2.60 14.66 -21.15
C HIS A 232 3.22 15.54 -20.07
N SER A 233 2.38 16.20 -19.30
CA SER A 233 2.78 16.95 -18.12
C SER A 233 2.02 16.45 -16.90
N SER A 234 2.66 16.41 -15.75
CA SER A 234 2.01 16.16 -14.48
C SER A 234 2.54 17.09 -13.39
N ALA A 235 1.64 17.50 -12.52
CA ALA A 235 1.95 18.24 -11.31
C ALA A 235 1.36 17.50 -10.11
N TYR A 236 2.14 17.38 -9.05
CA TYR A 236 1.71 16.82 -7.80
C TYR A 236 2.19 17.70 -6.65
N VAL A 237 1.28 18.08 -5.77
CA VAL A 237 1.58 18.81 -4.53
C VAL A 237 0.98 18.05 -3.37
N GLN A 238 1.76 17.84 -2.32
CA GLN A 238 1.34 17.18 -1.08
C GLN A 238 1.75 18.03 0.11
N TYR A 239 0.87 18.14 1.09
CA TYR A 239 1.13 18.74 2.39
C TYR A 239 0.93 17.71 3.49
N ASN A 240 1.86 17.65 4.45
CA ASN A 240 1.80 16.83 5.65
C ASN A 240 1.75 17.74 6.88
N SER A 241 0.67 17.67 7.65
CA SER A 241 0.46 18.54 8.80
C SER A 241 1.35 18.23 10.02
N VAL A 242 1.95 17.03 10.10
CA VAL A 242 2.82 16.63 11.23
C VAL A 242 4.23 17.17 11.04
N SER A 243 4.79 16.96 9.85
CA SER A 243 6.13 17.45 9.54
C SER A 243 6.14 18.90 9.03
N ASP A 244 4.96 19.50 8.84
CA ASP A 244 4.77 20.81 8.22
C ASP A 244 5.44 20.92 6.83
N GLU A 245 5.54 19.80 6.13
CA GLU A 245 6.23 19.71 4.84
C GLU A 245 5.27 19.79 3.67
N MET A 246 5.66 20.58 2.68
CA MET A 246 5.05 20.60 1.35
C MET A 246 6.02 20.02 0.33
N VAL A 247 5.57 18.99 -0.39
CA VAL A 247 6.31 18.35 -1.49
C VAL A 247 5.64 18.69 -2.80
N SER A 248 6.39 19.28 -3.73
CA SER A 248 5.95 19.58 -5.09
C SER A 248 6.75 18.77 -6.09
N ASN A 249 6.09 18.13 -7.04
CA ASN A 249 6.71 17.37 -8.11
C ASN A 249 6.09 17.76 -9.44
N LEU A 250 6.87 18.40 -10.31
CA LEU A 250 6.48 18.74 -11.67
C LEU A 250 7.22 17.83 -12.63
N ARG A 251 6.51 17.22 -13.56
CA ARG A 251 7.09 16.32 -14.55
C ARG A 251 6.60 16.68 -15.94
N PHE A 252 7.53 16.69 -16.87
CA PHE A 252 7.28 16.80 -18.30
C PHE A 252 7.91 15.60 -19.00
N ASN A 253 7.17 14.96 -19.89
CA ASN A 253 7.66 13.85 -20.70
C ASN A 253 7.37 14.11 -22.18
N LEU A 254 8.38 13.97 -23.00
CA LEU A 254 8.31 14.01 -24.47
C LEU A 254 8.81 12.69 -25.03
N ILE A 255 7.93 11.92 -25.65
CA ILE A 255 8.25 10.70 -26.41
C ILE A 255 8.56 11.13 -27.84
N HIS A 256 9.84 11.17 -28.20
CA HIS A 256 10.24 11.65 -29.53
C HIS A 256 10.31 10.53 -30.57
N SER A 257 10.44 9.27 -30.14
CA SER A 257 10.29 8.06 -30.96
C SER A 257 9.95 6.86 -30.08
N PRO A 258 9.50 5.72 -30.63
CA PRO A 258 9.21 4.53 -29.81
C PRO A 258 10.40 4.16 -28.90
N LEU A 259 10.12 3.95 -27.61
CA LEU A 259 11.08 3.62 -26.56
C LEU A 259 12.21 4.67 -26.37
N SER A 260 11.97 5.90 -26.84
CA SER A 260 12.94 7.01 -26.75
C SER A 260 12.21 8.25 -26.22
N ASP A 261 12.65 8.75 -25.09
CA ASP A 261 11.98 9.82 -24.38
C ASP A 261 12.94 10.82 -23.73
N LEU A 262 12.39 12.00 -23.48
CA LEU A 262 13.01 13.05 -22.69
C LEU A 262 12.14 13.30 -21.48
N PHE A 263 12.68 13.13 -20.29
CA PHE A 263 12.06 13.47 -19.03
C PHE A 263 12.71 14.70 -18.42
N PHE A 264 11.88 15.63 -18.01
CA PHE A 264 12.24 16.71 -17.10
C PHE A 264 11.43 16.54 -15.82
N VAL A 265 12.09 16.54 -14.65
CA VAL A 265 11.46 16.47 -13.34
C VAL A 265 12.03 17.57 -12.47
N TYR A 266 11.13 18.34 -11.86
CA TYR A 266 11.44 19.28 -10.79
C TYR A 266 10.80 18.76 -9.50
N LEU A 267 11.61 18.57 -8.47
CA LEU A 267 11.20 18.22 -7.12
C LEU A 267 11.56 19.37 -6.19
N ASP A 268 10.62 19.73 -5.31
CA ASP A 268 10.84 20.71 -4.27
C ASP A 268 10.16 20.23 -2.99
N ARG A 269 10.90 20.24 -1.89
CA ARG A 269 10.42 19.95 -0.54
C ARG A 269 10.79 21.11 0.36
N ARG A 270 9.80 21.65 1.07
CA ARG A 270 9.94 22.81 1.92
C ARG A 270 9.04 22.73 3.14
N TYR A 271 9.35 23.47 4.18
CA TYR A 271 8.43 23.72 5.27
C TYR A 271 7.32 24.67 4.80
N ALA A 272 6.05 24.32 5.07
CA ALA A 272 4.91 25.09 4.57
C ALA A 272 4.79 26.44 5.31
N ASN A 273 5.07 26.49 6.61
CA ASN A 273 4.95 27.69 7.43
C ASN A 273 6.07 28.71 7.18
N SER A 274 7.33 28.25 7.08
CA SER A 274 8.49 29.16 6.87
C SER A 274 8.81 29.39 5.41
N GLY A 275 8.38 28.49 4.52
CA GLY A 275 8.79 28.48 3.13
C GLY A 275 10.24 28.06 2.90
N GLU A 276 10.96 27.71 3.97
CA GLU A 276 12.36 27.29 3.91
C GLU A 276 12.50 25.98 3.12
N SER A 277 13.45 25.96 2.20
CA SER A 277 13.71 24.78 1.36
C SER A 277 14.47 23.72 2.16
N ILE A 278 13.94 22.48 2.14
CA ILE A 278 14.57 21.30 2.73
C ILE A 278 15.43 20.60 1.65
N ASP A 279 14.87 20.44 0.46
CA ASP A 279 15.52 19.74 -0.64
C ASP A 279 14.93 20.18 -1.98
N GLN A 280 15.78 20.33 -2.98
CA GLN A 280 15.40 20.63 -4.36
C GLN A 280 16.20 19.80 -5.33
N ALA A 281 15.53 19.28 -6.34
CA ALA A 281 16.18 18.53 -7.40
C ALA A 281 15.61 18.85 -8.78
N VAL A 282 16.49 18.99 -9.75
CA VAL A 282 16.15 19.04 -11.17
C VAL A 282 16.81 17.85 -11.85
N VAL A 283 16.00 17.03 -12.50
CA VAL A 283 16.47 15.85 -13.22
C VAL A 283 16.07 15.97 -14.69
N LEU A 284 17.04 15.88 -15.57
CA LEU A 284 16.85 15.74 -17.00
C LEU A 284 17.37 14.36 -17.41
N LYS A 285 16.50 13.52 -17.98
CA LYS A 285 16.86 12.22 -18.50
C LYS A 285 16.49 12.12 -19.97
N VAL A 286 17.45 11.71 -20.79
CA VAL A 286 17.25 11.41 -22.22
C VAL A 286 17.49 9.92 -22.42
N THR A 287 16.51 9.24 -22.99
CA THR A 287 16.62 7.84 -23.40
C THR A 287 16.49 7.77 -24.90
N LYS A 288 17.33 7.00 -25.57
CA LYS A 288 17.22 6.71 -27.00
C LYS A 288 17.49 5.24 -27.27
N LEU A 289 16.55 4.62 -27.96
CA LEU A 289 16.73 3.25 -28.46
C LEU A 289 17.43 3.32 -29.83
N PHE A 290 18.49 2.56 -29.96
CA PHE A 290 19.15 2.30 -31.23
C PHE A 290 18.82 0.86 -31.65
N ASN A 291 18.23 0.71 -32.83
CA ASN A 291 18.08 -0.60 -33.47
C ASN A 291 19.38 -0.83 -34.31
N LEU A 292 20.11 -1.85 -33.95
CA LEU A 292 21.26 -2.33 -34.70
C LEU A 292 20.81 -3.37 -35.73
#